data_7af728e27c4be668fd77b87dd7ca096d
#
_entry.id   7af728e27c4be668fd77b87dd7ca096d
#
_cell.length_a   1.000
_cell.length_b   1.000
_cell.length_c   1.000
_cell.angle_alpha   90.00
_cell.angle_beta   90.00
_cell.angle_gamma   90.00
#
_symmetry.space_group_name_H-M   'P 1'
#
loop_
_entity.id
_entity.type
_entity.pdbx_description
1 polymer ?
#
loop_
_entity_poly.entity_id
_entity_poly.type
_entity_poly.pdbx_seq_one_letter_code
_entity_poly.pdbx_strand_id
1 'polypeptide(L)'
;MVKKDAVAENKNKPEDGKSEALKLAIAQITKQFGDGSIMKLGETPKMDVELLPSGSLALDLALGGGWPKGRIIEIYGPESSGKTTLALHAIAEIQKQGGQAAFIDAEHALDPAYAKKIGVDTANLLISQPDNGEQALEICETLVRSNAVDLIVVDSVAALVPQAEIDGDMGDAQMGLQARLMSQAMRKLTGIISKSRATVIFINQIRMKIGVMFGNPETTTGGNALKFYASVRVDIRRIGQIKDGDNIAGNRTKIKVVKNKIAAPFRTAEFDIMYNEGISKTGDILDLGVQYGVLDKAGAFIKYNGETLGQGREAVKKLFREKPELMEEIEKQVRDKAQNA
;
A
#
# COMPACT_ATOMS: atom_id res chain seq x y z
N MET A 1 43.03 -67.65 25.74
CA MET A 1 41.67 -67.25 25.29
C MET A 1 41.08 -66.33 26.35
N VAL A 2 41.09 -65.06 26.16
CA VAL A 2 40.45 -64.11 27.06
C VAL A 2 39.46 -63.29 26.20
N LYS A 3 38.16 -63.45 26.51
CA LYS A 3 37.06 -62.69 25.88
C LYS A 3 37.12 -61.27 26.41
N LYS A 4 37.15 -60.31 25.51
CA LYS A 4 36.92 -58.86 25.79
C LYS A 4 35.44 -58.63 25.67
N ASP A 5 34.79 -58.30 26.80
CA ASP A 5 33.44 -57.80 26.89
C ASP A 5 33.47 -56.33 26.41
N ALA A 6 32.70 -56.04 25.38
CA ALA A 6 32.52 -54.68 24.84
C ALA A 6 31.44 -53.98 25.69
N VAL A 7 31.85 -52.98 26.46
CA VAL A 7 30.95 -52.05 27.14
C VAL A 7 30.37 -51.11 26.08
N ALA A 8 29.04 -51.21 25.85
CA ALA A 8 28.30 -50.27 25.03
C ALA A 8 28.15 -48.93 25.78
N GLU A 9 28.89 -47.91 25.35
CA GLU A 9 28.67 -46.54 25.77
C GLU A 9 27.33 -46.03 25.22
N ASN A 10 26.38 -45.87 26.12
CA ASN A 10 25.09 -45.23 25.87
C ASN A 10 25.33 -43.70 25.88
N LYS A 11 25.63 -43.11 24.71
CA LYS A 11 25.69 -41.69 24.54
C LYS A 11 24.28 -41.13 24.42
N ASN A 12 23.62 -40.89 25.55
CA ASN A 12 22.45 -40.04 25.62
C ASN A 12 22.86 -38.62 25.17
N LYS A 13 22.45 -38.27 23.97
CA LYS A 13 22.75 -36.93 23.40
C LYS A 13 22.00 -35.87 24.21
N PRO A 14 22.66 -34.73 24.53
CA PRO A 14 21.99 -33.59 25.18
C PRO A 14 20.90 -32.94 24.32
N GLU A 15 20.70 -33.34 23.07
CA GLU A 15 19.68 -32.86 22.17
C GLU A 15 18.27 -33.35 22.52
N ASP A 16 18.10 -34.56 23.11
CA ASP A 16 16.80 -35.09 23.47
C ASP A 16 16.12 -34.30 24.59
N GLY A 17 16.89 -33.90 25.61
CA GLY A 17 16.36 -33.12 26.74
C GLY A 17 15.89 -31.70 26.35
N LYS A 18 16.58 -31.04 25.42
CA LYS A 18 16.17 -29.71 24.92
C LYS A 18 14.92 -29.79 24.06
N SER A 19 14.78 -30.85 23.26
CA SER A 19 13.60 -31.08 22.42
C SER A 19 12.35 -31.34 23.27
N GLU A 20 12.50 -32.13 24.35
CA GLU A 20 11.41 -32.44 25.26
C GLU A 20 10.97 -31.21 26.08
N ALA A 21 11.94 -30.44 26.59
CA ALA A 21 11.67 -29.17 27.27
C ALA A 21 10.95 -28.16 26.36
N LEU A 22 11.32 -28.09 25.08
CA LEU A 22 10.66 -27.21 24.09
C LEU A 22 9.21 -27.65 23.82
N LYS A 23 8.96 -28.96 23.70
CA LYS A 23 7.59 -29.50 23.54
C LYS A 23 6.71 -29.17 24.75
N LEU A 24 7.22 -29.31 25.95
CA LEU A 24 6.50 -28.95 27.20
C LEU A 24 6.19 -27.45 27.25
N ALA A 25 7.17 -26.61 26.90
CA ALA A 25 6.97 -25.15 26.84
C ALA A 25 5.90 -24.75 25.80
N ILE A 26 5.93 -25.34 24.59
CA ILE A 26 4.90 -25.13 23.56
C ILE A 26 3.51 -25.56 24.09
N ALA A 27 3.40 -26.73 24.68
CA ALA A 27 2.14 -27.22 25.23
C ALA A 27 1.60 -26.31 26.36
N GLN A 28 2.48 -25.80 27.22
CA GLN A 28 2.10 -24.84 28.27
C GLN A 28 1.61 -23.50 27.69
N ILE A 29 2.31 -22.95 26.67
CA ILE A 29 1.91 -21.73 25.98
C ILE A 29 0.55 -21.90 25.30
N THR A 30 0.36 -23.03 24.59
CA THR A 30 -0.92 -23.32 23.91
C THR A 30 -2.06 -23.46 24.93
N LYS A 31 -1.81 -24.12 26.07
CA LYS A 31 -2.80 -24.24 27.15
C LYS A 31 -3.17 -22.91 27.78
N GLN A 32 -2.20 -22.00 27.93
CA GLN A 32 -2.40 -20.68 28.58
C GLN A 32 -3.01 -19.63 27.65
N PHE A 33 -2.61 -19.61 26.37
CA PHE A 33 -2.95 -18.54 25.41
C PHE A 33 -3.82 -19.00 24.24
N GLY A 34 -4.14 -20.28 24.17
CA GLY A 34 -4.96 -20.89 23.11
C GLY A 34 -4.15 -21.42 21.91
N ASP A 35 -4.84 -22.18 21.05
CA ASP A 35 -4.26 -22.74 19.84
C ASP A 35 -3.81 -21.62 18.88
N GLY A 36 -2.65 -21.81 18.24
CA GLY A 36 -2.07 -20.81 17.34
C GLY A 36 -1.27 -19.70 18.02
N SER A 37 -1.17 -19.68 19.37
CA SER A 37 -0.35 -18.69 20.10
C SER A 37 1.15 -18.85 19.86
N ILE A 38 1.59 -20.07 19.52
CA ILE A 38 2.95 -20.40 19.11
C ILE A 38 2.91 -21.48 18.03
N MET A 39 3.72 -21.34 16.99
CA MET A 39 3.82 -22.31 15.90
C MET A 39 5.22 -22.27 15.28
N LYS A 40 5.63 -23.36 14.66
CA LYS A 40 6.87 -23.33 13.86
C LYS A 40 6.59 -22.72 12.50
N LEU A 41 7.43 -21.79 12.05
CA LEU A 41 7.25 -21.09 10.79
C LEU A 41 7.16 -22.04 9.57
N GLY A 42 7.86 -23.18 9.60
CA GLY A 42 7.79 -24.18 8.54
C GLY A 42 6.53 -25.07 8.56
N GLU A 43 5.78 -25.12 9.66
CA GLU A 43 4.53 -25.85 9.81
C GLU A 43 3.30 -24.94 9.54
N THR A 44 3.52 -23.64 9.44
CA THR A 44 2.49 -22.67 9.09
C THR A 44 2.27 -22.75 7.58
N PRO A 45 1.03 -22.94 7.08
CA PRO A 45 0.76 -22.71 5.66
C PRO A 45 1.33 -21.34 5.32
N LYS A 46 2.06 -21.24 4.19
CA LYS A 46 2.61 -19.94 3.74
C LYS A 46 1.55 -18.89 4.02
N MET A 47 1.88 -17.94 4.90
CA MET A 47 1.00 -16.80 5.12
C MET A 47 1.10 -15.94 3.84
N ASP A 48 0.49 -16.42 2.76
CA ASP A 48 0.34 -15.64 1.54
C ASP A 48 -0.55 -14.46 1.94
N VAL A 49 0.09 -13.31 2.02
CA VAL A 49 -0.62 -12.06 2.30
C VAL A 49 -1.47 -11.79 1.08
N GLU A 50 -2.79 -11.83 1.25
CA GLU A 50 -3.73 -11.44 0.22
C GLU A 50 -3.44 -10.00 -0.22
N LEU A 51 -3.43 -9.76 -1.53
CA LEU A 51 -3.05 -8.49 -2.11
C LEU A 51 -4.26 -7.84 -2.78
N LEU A 52 -4.37 -6.53 -2.63
CA LEU A 52 -5.43 -5.71 -3.22
C LEU A 52 -4.83 -4.89 -4.36
N PRO A 53 -5.50 -4.80 -5.52
CA PRO A 53 -5.02 -3.98 -6.63
C PRO A 53 -4.90 -2.51 -6.24
N SER A 54 -3.88 -1.85 -6.76
CA SER A 54 -3.66 -0.41 -6.53
C SER A 54 -4.37 0.49 -7.54
N GLY A 55 -4.84 -0.08 -8.65
CA GLY A 55 -5.35 0.64 -9.81
C GLY A 55 -4.28 0.96 -10.86
N SER A 56 -3.00 0.66 -10.58
CA SER A 56 -1.87 0.74 -11.52
C SER A 56 -1.12 -0.58 -11.55
N LEU A 57 -0.99 -1.19 -12.73
CA LEU A 57 -0.23 -2.42 -12.89
C LEU A 57 1.27 -2.21 -12.58
N ALA A 58 1.83 -1.05 -12.97
CA ALA A 58 3.22 -0.71 -12.67
C ALA A 58 3.46 -0.66 -11.16
N LEU A 59 2.53 -0.08 -10.39
CA LEU A 59 2.64 -0.04 -8.94
C LEU A 59 2.43 -1.42 -8.32
N ASP A 60 1.47 -2.20 -8.80
CA ASP A 60 1.25 -3.57 -8.32
C ASP A 60 2.52 -4.41 -8.47
N LEU A 61 3.18 -4.36 -9.63
CA LEU A 61 4.44 -5.06 -9.87
C LEU A 61 5.58 -4.55 -8.96
N ALA A 62 5.65 -3.23 -8.71
CA ALA A 62 6.63 -2.65 -7.81
C ALA A 62 6.40 -3.05 -6.35
N LEU A 63 5.15 -3.25 -5.94
CA LEU A 63 4.75 -3.70 -4.60
C LEU A 63 4.92 -5.21 -4.40
N GLY A 64 5.04 -5.99 -5.48
CA GLY A 64 5.08 -7.45 -5.44
C GLY A 64 3.69 -8.08 -5.57
N GLY A 65 2.73 -7.36 -6.19
CA GLY A 65 1.39 -7.83 -6.54
C GLY A 65 0.24 -6.91 -6.13
N GLY A 66 0.49 -5.89 -5.30
CA GLY A 66 -0.53 -4.93 -4.85
C GLY A 66 -0.40 -4.53 -3.38
N TRP A 67 -1.44 -3.90 -2.83
CA TRP A 67 -1.49 -3.51 -1.44
C TRP A 67 -1.73 -4.70 -0.52
N PRO A 68 -0.95 -4.89 0.56
CA PRO A 68 -1.14 -6.01 1.48
C PRO A 68 -2.40 -5.85 2.33
N LYS A 69 -3.30 -6.83 2.28
CA LYS A 69 -4.49 -6.90 3.13
C LYS A 69 -4.11 -7.09 4.61
N GLY A 70 -4.86 -6.46 5.49
CA GLY A 70 -4.60 -6.53 6.93
C GLY A 70 -3.33 -5.81 7.38
N ARG A 71 -2.94 -4.74 6.68
CA ARG A 71 -1.72 -3.97 6.95
C ARG A 71 -1.98 -2.46 6.95
N ILE A 72 -1.07 -1.76 7.61
CA ILE A 72 -0.97 -0.30 7.55
C ILE A 72 -0.06 0.09 6.39
N ILE A 73 -0.52 1.03 5.58
CA ILE A 73 0.17 1.59 4.42
C ILE A 73 0.30 3.10 4.62
N GLU A 74 1.42 3.67 4.26
CA GLU A 74 1.61 5.13 4.19
C GLU A 74 1.90 5.55 2.74
N ILE A 75 1.06 6.45 2.21
CA ILE A 75 1.27 7.13 0.93
C ILE A 75 1.65 8.57 1.27
N TYR A 76 2.85 9.01 0.90
CA TYR A 76 3.28 10.37 1.18
C TYR A 76 3.98 11.01 -0.02
N GLY A 77 3.96 12.33 -0.05
CA GLY A 77 4.55 13.11 -1.13
C GLY A 77 4.20 14.59 -1.03
N PRO A 78 4.75 15.41 -1.94
CA PRO A 78 4.39 16.82 -2.05
C PRO A 78 2.90 17.02 -2.31
N GLU A 79 2.44 18.25 -2.16
CA GLU A 79 1.10 18.65 -2.55
C GLU A 79 0.88 18.40 -4.06
N SER A 80 -0.36 18.09 -4.43
CA SER A 80 -0.76 17.83 -5.83
C SER A 80 0.06 16.72 -6.54
N SER A 81 0.66 15.79 -5.80
CA SER A 81 1.41 14.66 -6.36
C SER A 81 0.53 13.46 -6.76
N GLY A 82 -0.76 13.46 -6.40
CA GLY A 82 -1.71 12.38 -6.71
C GLY A 82 -1.94 11.37 -5.57
N LYS A 83 -1.65 11.73 -4.31
CA LYS A 83 -1.85 10.85 -3.15
C LYS A 83 -3.30 10.39 -3.00
N THR A 84 -4.22 11.36 -2.93
CA THR A 84 -5.67 11.11 -2.82
C THR A 84 -6.19 10.35 -4.04
N THR A 85 -5.73 10.71 -5.25
CA THR A 85 -6.09 9.99 -6.49
C THR A 85 -5.71 8.52 -6.40
N LEU A 86 -4.50 8.19 -5.94
CA LEU A 86 -4.05 6.81 -5.79
C LEU A 86 -4.89 6.04 -4.74
N ALA A 87 -5.23 6.68 -3.63
CA ALA A 87 -6.09 6.07 -2.61
C ALA A 87 -7.52 5.85 -3.12
N LEU A 88 -8.07 6.77 -3.90
CA LEU A 88 -9.39 6.61 -4.53
C LEU A 88 -9.40 5.47 -5.56
N HIS A 89 -8.31 5.27 -6.32
CA HIS A 89 -8.21 4.10 -7.19
C HIS A 89 -8.21 2.79 -6.39
N ALA A 90 -7.49 2.74 -5.27
CA ALA A 90 -7.54 1.56 -4.40
C ALA A 90 -8.96 1.29 -3.88
N ILE A 91 -9.73 2.33 -3.51
CA ILE A 91 -11.15 2.21 -3.14
C ILE A 91 -11.96 1.64 -4.30
N ALA A 92 -11.83 2.22 -5.51
CA ALA A 92 -12.57 1.77 -6.68
C ALA A 92 -12.29 0.30 -7.01
N GLU A 93 -11.03 -0.15 -6.90
CA GLU A 93 -10.67 -1.54 -7.16
C GLU A 93 -11.25 -2.51 -6.10
N ILE A 94 -11.31 -2.11 -4.83
CA ILE A 94 -11.93 -2.89 -3.77
C ILE A 94 -13.45 -3.02 -4.01
N GLN A 95 -14.12 -1.91 -4.33
CA GLN A 95 -15.55 -1.90 -4.60
C GLN A 95 -15.91 -2.75 -5.83
N LYS A 96 -15.08 -2.76 -6.89
CA LYS A 96 -15.25 -3.65 -8.05
C LYS A 96 -15.21 -5.14 -7.68
N GLN A 97 -14.49 -5.49 -6.61
CA GLN A 97 -14.42 -6.86 -6.08
C GLN A 97 -15.54 -7.17 -5.08
N GLY A 98 -16.48 -6.24 -4.87
CA GLY A 98 -17.59 -6.37 -3.91
C GLY A 98 -17.19 -6.06 -2.46
N GLY A 99 -15.98 -5.54 -2.23
CA GLY A 99 -15.50 -5.14 -0.91
C GLY A 99 -16.05 -3.79 -0.46
N GLN A 100 -16.00 -3.55 0.85
CA GLN A 100 -16.45 -2.32 1.48
C GLN A 100 -15.29 -1.39 1.76
N ALA A 101 -15.48 -0.09 1.51
CA ALA A 101 -14.47 0.92 1.74
C ALA A 101 -15.00 2.09 2.57
N ALA A 102 -14.11 2.72 3.33
CA ALA A 102 -14.39 3.94 4.07
C ALA A 102 -13.31 5.00 3.81
N PHE A 103 -13.72 6.26 3.79
CA PHE A 103 -12.85 7.40 3.62
C PHE A 103 -13.03 8.35 4.81
N ILE A 104 -11.99 8.56 5.59
CA ILE A 104 -11.95 9.50 6.70
C ILE A 104 -11.27 10.78 6.19
N ASP A 105 -12.09 11.77 5.87
CA ASP A 105 -11.71 13.04 5.26
C ASP A 105 -11.43 14.10 6.34
N ALA A 106 -10.23 14.07 6.90
CA ALA A 106 -9.81 15.05 7.90
C ALA A 106 -9.41 16.41 7.28
N GLU A 107 -9.21 16.48 5.97
CA GLU A 107 -8.95 17.74 5.26
C GLU A 107 -10.25 18.42 4.78
N HIS A 108 -11.40 17.73 4.84
CA HIS A 108 -12.71 18.19 4.31
C HIS A 108 -12.65 18.60 2.83
N ALA A 109 -11.87 17.87 2.03
CA ALA A 109 -11.50 18.27 0.67
C ALA A 109 -11.87 17.21 -0.40
N LEU A 110 -12.57 16.13 -0.04
CA LEU A 110 -12.98 15.11 -1.00
C LEU A 110 -13.99 15.67 -2.00
N ASP A 111 -13.65 15.59 -3.30
CA ASP A 111 -14.57 15.88 -4.40
C ASP A 111 -15.30 14.60 -4.85
N PRO A 112 -16.62 14.47 -4.57
CA PRO A 112 -17.40 13.30 -4.98
C PRO A 112 -17.50 13.15 -6.51
N ALA A 113 -17.47 14.26 -7.27
CA ALA A 113 -17.55 14.22 -8.72
C ALA A 113 -16.25 13.66 -9.31
N TYR A 114 -15.11 14.03 -8.74
CA TYR A 114 -13.82 13.46 -9.12
C TYR A 114 -13.71 11.98 -8.70
N ALA A 115 -14.12 11.62 -7.49
CA ALA A 115 -14.15 10.22 -7.04
C ALA A 115 -14.97 9.33 -7.99
N LYS A 116 -16.15 9.81 -8.43
CA LYS A 116 -16.99 9.12 -9.41
C LYS A 116 -16.30 8.94 -10.76
N LYS A 117 -15.54 9.94 -11.24
CA LYS A 117 -14.79 9.85 -12.50
C LYS A 117 -13.67 8.81 -12.43
N ILE A 118 -13.05 8.63 -11.27
CA ILE A 118 -12.06 7.57 -11.02
C ILE A 118 -12.69 6.17 -11.02
N GLY A 119 -14.00 6.08 -10.80
CA GLY A 119 -14.74 4.82 -10.77
C GLY A 119 -15.15 4.39 -9.37
N VAL A 120 -15.05 5.29 -8.37
CA VAL A 120 -15.57 5.03 -7.03
C VAL A 120 -17.10 5.01 -7.06
N ASP A 121 -17.70 3.98 -6.50
CA ASP A 121 -19.13 3.95 -6.18
C ASP A 121 -19.37 4.84 -4.96
N THR A 122 -19.70 6.10 -5.24
CA THR A 122 -19.93 7.12 -4.21
C THR A 122 -21.21 6.90 -3.41
N ALA A 123 -22.16 6.10 -3.92
CA ALA A 123 -23.39 5.77 -3.19
C ALA A 123 -23.13 4.76 -2.06
N ASN A 124 -22.10 3.91 -2.20
CA ASN A 124 -21.74 2.87 -1.24
C ASN A 124 -20.42 3.16 -0.49
N LEU A 125 -19.77 4.31 -0.75
CA LEU A 125 -18.59 4.71 0.00
C LEU A 125 -18.98 5.30 1.36
N LEU A 126 -18.49 4.72 2.45
CA LEU A 126 -18.63 5.32 3.78
C LEU A 126 -17.68 6.53 3.87
N ILE A 127 -18.22 7.69 4.22
CA ILE A 127 -17.44 8.91 4.45
C ILE A 127 -17.62 9.41 5.87
N SER A 128 -16.54 9.88 6.49
CA SER A 128 -16.54 10.55 7.77
C SER A 128 -15.66 11.79 7.70
N GLN A 129 -16.14 12.89 8.29
CA GLN A 129 -15.43 14.17 8.39
C GLN A 129 -15.29 14.52 9.87
N PRO A 130 -14.23 14.03 10.54
CA PRO A 130 -14.04 14.21 11.98
C PRO A 130 -13.58 15.63 12.33
N ASP A 131 -13.95 16.10 13.51
CA ASP A 131 -13.59 17.44 14.01
C ASP A 131 -12.15 17.51 14.54
N ASN A 132 -11.57 16.36 14.97
CA ASN A 132 -10.23 16.27 15.53
C ASN A 132 -9.57 14.91 15.24
N GLY A 133 -8.28 14.80 15.57
CA GLY A 133 -7.49 13.61 15.30
C GLY A 133 -7.88 12.39 16.14
N GLU A 134 -8.31 12.61 17.40
CA GLU A 134 -8.80 11.54 18.27
C GLU A 134 -10.05 10.90 17.69
N GLN A 135 -11.05 11.70 17.28
CA GLN A 135 -12.28 11.24 16.65
C GLN A 135 -12.00 10.47 15.36
N ALA A 136 -11.12 10.99 14.50
CA ALA A 136 -10.72 10.31 13.26
C ALA A 136 -10.16 8.91 13.51
N LEU A 137 -9.26 8.78 14.50
CA LEU A 137 -8.59 7.52 14.81
C LEU A 137 -9.49 6.54 15.57
N GLU A 138 -10.45 7.03 16.38
CA GLU A 138 -11.47 6.19 17.02
C GLU A 138 -12.49 5.65 16.02
N ILE A 139 -12.90 6.47 15.04
CA ILE A 139 -13.75 6.01 13.92
C ILE A 139 -13.00 4.93 13.13
N CYS A 140 -11.73 5.16 12.79
CA CYS A 140 -10.89 4.16 12.13
C CYS A 140 -10.81 2.86 12.95
N GLU A 141 -10.55 2.94 14.26
CA GLU A 141 -10.51 1.78 15.17
C GLU A 141 -11.84 1.02 15.16
N THR A 142 -12.96 1.71 15.23
CA THR A 142 -14.31 1.13 15.23
C THR A 142 -14.61 0.40 13.93
N LEU A 143 -14.29 1.01 12.78
CA LEU A 143 -14.45 0.39 11.47
C LEU A 143 -13.58 -0.86 11.32
N VAL A 144 -12.32 -0.83 11.75
CA VAL A 144 -11.44 -1.99 11.75
C VAL A 144 -11.99 -3.12 12.61
N ARG A 145 -12.49 -2.81 13.81
CA ARG A 145 -13.05 -3.81 14.74
C ARG A 145 -14.35 -4.44 14.26
N SER A 146 -15.09 -3.76 13.39
CA SER A 146 -16.34 -4.29 12.83
C SER A 146 -16.13 -5.51 11.92
N ASN A 147 -14.94 -5.72 11.38
CA ASN A 147 -14.61 -6.70 10.33
C ASN A 147 -15.48 -6.57 9.07
N ALA A 148 -16.18 -5.47 8.88
CA ALA A 148 -17.10 -5.25 7.76
C ALA A 148 -16.49 -4.35 6.65
N VAL A 149 -15.30 -3.79 6.87
CA VAL A 149 -14.65 -2.88 5.94
C VAL A 149 -13.29 -3.46 5.53
N ASP A 150 -13.06 -3.57 4.22
CA ASP A 150 -11.82 -4.11 3.65
C ASP A 150 -10.72 -3.06 3.53
N LEU A 151 -11.09 -1.82 3.23
CA LEU A 151 -10.16 -0.70 3.04
C LEU A 151 -10.66 0.56 3.74
N ILE A 152 -9.79 1.18 4.53
CA ILE A 152 -10.02 2.48 5.16
C ILE A 152 -8.92 3.43 4.70
N VAL A 153 -9.29 4.60 4.21
CA VAL A 153 -8.37 5.68 3.87
C VAL A 153 -8.51 6.80 4.89
N VAL A 154 -7.39 7.31 5.39
CA VAL A 154 -7.33 8.50 6.26
C VAL A 154 -6.58 9.60 5.52
N ASP A 155 -7.26 10.65 5.13
CA ASP A 155 -6.71 11.79 4.38
C ASP A 155 -6.90 13.09 5.15
N SER A 156 -5.87 13.70 5.70
CA SER A 156 -4.50 13.22 5.81
C SER A 156 -4.01 13.24 7.26
N VAL A 157 -2.90 12.53 7.55
CA VAL A 157 -2.24 12.59 8.89
C VAL A 157 -1.90 14.02 9.29
N ALA A 158 -1.57 14.89 8.33
CA ALA A 158 -1.26 16.28 8.60
C ALA A 158 -2.43 17.07 9.20
N ALA A 159 -3.67 16.67 8.90
CA ALA A 159 -4.91 17.28 9.38
C ALA A 159 -5.44 16.65 10.69
N LEU A 160 -4.81 15.61 11.21
CA LEU A 160 -5.18 15.00 12.48
C LEU A 160 -4.70 15.88 13.66
N VAL A 161 -5.41 16.98 13.89
CA VAL A 161 -5.13 17.93 14.98
C VAL A 161 -5.65 17.34 16.27
N PRO A 162 -4.84 17.21 17.34
CA PRO A 162 -5.30 16.79 18.66
C PRO A 162 -6.34 17.76 19.25
N GLN A 163 -7.34 17.23 19.96
CA GLN A 163 -8.37 18.06 20.62
C GLN A 163 -7.76 19.12 21.53
N ALA A 164 -6.72 18.77 22.29
CA ALA A 164 -6.03 19.71 23.18
C ALA A 164 -5.37 20.88 22.45
N GLU A 165 -5.00 20.70 21.17
CA GLU A 165 -4.47 21.76 20.31
C GLU A 165 -5.58 22.69 19.82
N ILE A 166 -6.78 22.13 19.56
CA ILE A 166 -7.98 22.89 19.17
C ILE A 166 -8.49 23.74 20.33
N ASP A 167 -8.50 23.20 21.54
CA ASP A 167 -8.97 23.87 22.76
C ASP A 167 -7.98 24.91 23.31
N GLY A 168 -6.74 24.92 22.83
CA GLY A 168 -5.69 25.86 23.25
C GLY A 168 -5.82 27.24 22.59
N ASP A 169 -5.14 28.22 23.16
CA ASP A 169 -5.09 29.56 22.61
C ASP A 169 -4.16 29.64 21.37
N MET A 170 -4.48 30.55 20.44
CA MET A 170 -3.63 30.83 19.30
C MET A 170 -2.26 31.31 19.73
N GLY A 171 -1.20 30.52 19.40
CA GLY A 171 0.19 30.79 19.76
C GLY A 171 0.74 29.89 20.84
N ASP A 172 -0.07 29.04 21.45
CA ASP A 172 0.39 28.05 22.41
C ASP A 172 1.36 27.03 21.78
N ALA A 173 2.43 26.70 22.51
CA ALA A 173 3.38 25.72 22.06
C ALA A 173 2.88 24.29 22.29
N GLN A 174 2.21 23.71 21.32
CA GLN A 174 1.62 22.36 21.36
C GLN A 174 2.55 21.29 20.79
N MET A 175 3.86 21.40 21.06
CA MET A 175 4.86 20.51 20.44
C MET A 175 4.65 19.04 20.83
N GLY A 176 4.57 18.20 19.81
CA GLY A 176 4.60 16.74 19.96
C GLY A 176 3.26 16.06 20.28
N LEU A 177 2.13 16.79 20.44
CA LEU A 177 0.84 16.20 20.72
C LEU A 177 0.39 15.27 19.60
N GLN A 178 0.46 15.71 18.35
CA GLN A 178 0.13 14.88 17.18
C GLN A 178 1.01 13.61 17.12
N ALA A 179 2.30 13.70 17.43
CA ALA A 179 3.17 12.54 17.42
C ALA A 179 2.83 11.54 18.55
N ARG A 180 2.35 12.02 19.71
CA ARG A 180 1.84 11.17 20.81
C ARG A 180 0.56 10.47 20.40
N LEU A 181 -0.39 11.22 19.82
CA LEU A 181 -1.67 10.69 19.32
C LEU A 181 -1.42 9.58 18.29
N MET A 182 -0.58 9.83 17.28
CA MET A 182 -0.22 8.84 16.28
C MET A 182 0.49 7.62 16.89
N SER A 183 1.36 7.82 17.86
CA SER A 183 2.04 6.71 18.54
C SER A 183 1.07 5.82 19.32
N GLN A 184 0.09 6.41 19.98
CA GLN A 184 -0.97 5.70 20.69
C GLN A 184 -1.87 4.93 19.71
N ALA A 185 -2.31 5.59 18.63
CA ALA A 185 -3.14 4.99 17.60
C ALA A 185 -2.44 3.78 16.94
N MET A 186 -1.18 3.92 16.54
CA MET A 186 -0.45 2.81 15.90
C MET A 186 -0.33 1.59 16.81
N ARG A 187 -0.09 1.78 18.11
CA ARG A 187 -0.07 0.66 19.07
C ARG A 187 -1.41 -0.06 19.19
N LYS A 188 -2.52 0.68 19.17
CA LYS A 188 -3.87 0.11 19.21
C LYS A 188 -4.25 -0.56 17.89
N LEU A 189 -4.08 0.13 16.77
CA LEU A 189 -4.55 -0.27 15.45
C LEU A 189 -3.80 -1.48 14.90
N THR A 190 -2.48 -1.58 15.09
CA THR A 190 -1.67 -2.61 14.42
C THR A 190 -2.16 -4.03 14.73
N GLY A 191 -2.47 -4.32 15.99
CA GLY A 191 -2.92 -5.66 16.41
C GLY A 191 -4.31 -6.01 15.87
N ILE A 192 -5.23 -5.05 15.87
CA ILE A 192 -6.61 -5.27 15.39
C ILE A 192 -6.68 -5.32 13.87
N ILE A 193 -5.93 -4.48 13.15
CA ILE A 193 -5.82 -4.49 11.68
C ILE A 193 -5.34 -5.85 11.18
N SER A 194 -4.31 -6.42 11.81
CA SER A 194 -3.81 -7.75 11.43
C SER A 194 -4.86 -8.85 11.63
N LYS A 195 -5.70 -8.75 12.66
CA LYS A 195 -6.75 -9.74 12.99
C LYS A 195 -7.99 -9.57 12.11
N SER A 196 -8.43 -8.33 11.89
CA SER A 196 -9.61 -8.01 11.07
C SER A 196 -9.36 -8.15 9.57
N ARG A 197 -8.09 -8.22 9.14
CA ARG A 197 -7.67 -8.20 7.74
C ARG A 197 -8.07 -6.94 6.97
N ALA A 198 -8.60 -5.91 7.65
CA ALA A 198 -8.83 -4.60 7.05
C ALA A 198 -7.50 -3.93 6.68
N THR A 199 -7.45 -3.26 5.55
CA THR A 199 -6.27 -2.46 5.13
C THR A 199 -6.49 -1.01 5.48
N VAL A 200 -5.49 -0.35 6.07
CA VAL A 200 -5.59 1.08 6.38
C VAL A 200 -4.50 1.84 5.64
N ILE A 201 -4.91 2.76 4.77
CA ILE A 201 -4.03 3.68 4.05
C ILE A 201 -4.06 5.03 4.75
N PHE A 202 -2.90 5.47 5.24
CA PHE A 202 -2.68 6.83 5.74
C PHE A 202 -2.03 7.66 4.64
N ILE A 203 -2.70 8.72 4.22
CA ILE A 203 -2.12 9.76 3.36
C ILE A 203 -1.35 10.73 4.25
N ASN A 204 -0.13 11.12 3.82
CA ASN A 204 0.72 12.00 4.60
C ASN A 204 1.38 13.07 3.74
N GLN A 205 1.73 14.18 4.36
CA GLN A 205 2.39 15.30 3.72
C GLN A 205 3.87 15.33 4.10
N ILE A 206 4.70 15.89 3.21
CA ILE A 206 6.12 16.12 3.47
C ILE A 206 6.27 17.48 4.18
N ARG A 207 7.16 17.52 5.17
CA ARG A 207 7.64 18.72 5.84
C ARG A 207 9.16 18.73 5.80
N MET A 208 9.75 19.91 5.86
CA MET A 208 11.20 20.09 5.90
C MET A 208 11.66 20.26 7.35
N LYS A 209 12.64 19.49 7.76
CA LYS A 209 13.28 19.66 9.06
C LYS A 209 14.18 20.89 9.02
N ILE A 210 14.01 21.79 9.97
CA ILE A 210 14.87 22.96 10.15
C ILE A 210 16.24 22.51 10.68
N GLY A 211 17.34 23.11 10.19
CA GLY A 211 18.68 22.89 10.67
C GLY A 211 19.40 21.63 10.15
N VAL A 212 18.84 20.91 9.19
CA VAL A 212 19.52 19.78 8.53
C VAL A 212 20.40 20.32 7.39
N MET A 213 21.70 20.45 7.63
CA MET A 213 22.67 20.92 6.63
C MET A 213 23.14 19.81 5.69
N PHE A 214 23.11 18.54 6.13
CA PHE A 214 23.55 17.38 5.35
C PHE A 214 22.51 16.26 5.40
N GLY A 215 22.36 15.53 4.29
CA GLY A 215 21.38 14.45 4.15
C GLY A 215 20.00 14.93 3.68
N ASN A 216 18.99 14.09 3.82
CA ASN A 216 17.62 14.42 3.38
C ASN A 216 16.85 15.14 4.51
N PRO A 217 16.48 16.42 4.33
CA PRO A 217 15.71 17.17 5.33
C PRO A 217 14.23 16.77 5.34
N GLU A 218 13.72 16.05 4.33
CA GLU A 218 12.32 15.70 4.23
C GLU A 218 11.87 14.75 5.34
N THR A 219 10.75 15.03 5.93
CA THR A 219 10.07 14.16 6.90
C THR A 219 8.57 14.21 6.71
N THR A 220 7.85 13.19 7.19
CA THR A 220 6.39 13.19 7.20
C THR A 220 5.86 13.68 8.53
N THR A 221 4.61 14.20 8.57
CA THR A 221 3.93 14.66 9.78
C THR A 221 3.55 13.49 10.71
N GLY A 222 3.11 13.78 11.95
CA GLY A 222 2.69 12.75 12.90
C GLY A 222 3.83 11.98 13.58
N GLY A 223 5.08 12.48 13.51
CA GLY A 223 6.25 11.87 14.14
C GLY A 223 6.77 10.61 13.43
N ASN A 224 7.35 9.68 14.20
CA ASN A 224 8.00 8.49 13.63
C ASN A 224 7.16 7.21 13.72
N ALA A 225 6.06 7.20 14.48
CA ALA A 225 5.29 5.98 14.73
C ALA A 225 4.82 5.31 13.42
N LEU A 226 4.16 6.06 12.55
CA LEU A 226 3.65 5.53 11.28
C LEU A 226 4.77 4.95 10.41
N LYS A 227 5.96 5.56 10.38
CA LYS A 227 7.13 5.05 9.65
C LYS A 227 7.57 3.65 10.10
N PHE A 228 7.44 3.36 11.39
CA PHE A 228 7.80 2.05 11.95
C PHE A 228 6.68 1.03 11.78
N TYR A 229 5.44 1.42 12.03
CA TYR A 229 4.28 0.53 12.01
C TYR A 229 3.80 0.19 10.61
N ALA A 230 3.89 1.09 9.63
CA ALA A 230 3.51 0.80 8.26
C ALA A 230 4.30 -0.39 7.69
N SER A 231 3.58 -1.31 7.03
CA SER A 231 4.18 -2.44 6.32
C SER A 231 4.68 -2.03 4.94
N VAL A 232 4.00 -1.10 4.30
CA VAL A 232 4.38 -0.51 3.02
C VAL A 232 4.39 1.01 3.16
N ARG A 233 5.41 1.66 2.58
CA ARG A 233 5.50 3.12 2.46
C ARG A 233 5.90 3.48 1.05
N VAL A 234 5.16 4.36 0.44
CA VAL A 234 5.41 4.85 -0.92
C VAL A 234 5.57 6.37 -0.94
N ASP A 235 6.60 6.83 -1.63
CA ASP A 235 6.84 8.23 -1.95
C ASP A 235 6.33 8.50 -3.36
N ILE A 236 5.33 9.37 -3.51
CA ILE A 236 4.70 9.72 -4.78
C ILE A 236 5.06 11.14 -5.19
N ARG A 237 5.58 11.30 -6.41
CA ARG A 237 6.04 12.59 -6.93
C ARG A 237 5.61 12.80 -8.38
N ARG A 238 5.19 14.02 -8.70
CA ARG A 238 5.03 14.47 -10.06
C ARG A 238 6.41 14.72 -10.69
N ILE A 239 6.66 14.10 -11.85
CA ILE A 239 7.93 14.22 -12.58
C ILE A 239 7.78 14.93 -13.93
N GLY A 240 6.56 15.16 -14.41
CA GLY A 240 6.29 15.84 -15.66
C GLY A 240 4.82 16.21 -15.81
N GLN A 241 4.53 17.00 -16.82
CA GLN A 241 3.17 17.36 -17.24
C GLN A 241 2.82 16.65 -18.55
N ILE A 242 1.58 16.22 -18.68
CA ILE A 242 1.02 15.68 -19.91
C ILE A 242 0.17 16.75 -20.54
N LYS A 243 0.46 17.07 -21.80
CA LYS A 243 -0.25 18.07 -22.57
C LYS A 243 -1.12 17.41 -23.64
N ASP A 244 -2.28 18.01 -23.87
CA ASP A 244 -3.14 17.73 -25.01
C ASP A 244 -3.34 19.06 -25.75
N GLY A 245 -2.60 19.24 -26.86
CA GLY A 245 -2.41 20.56 -27.49
C GLY A 245 -1.77 21.55 -26.51
N ASP A 246 -2.42 22.67 -26.28
CA ASP A 246 -1.97 23.73 -25.35
C ASP A 246 -2.43 23.50 -23.90
N ASN A 247 -3.33 22.53 -23.67
CA ASN A 247 -3.89 22.29 -22.35
C ASN A 247 -3.09 21.24 -21.59
N ILE A 248 -2.99 21.43 -20.26
CA ILE A 248 -2.42 20.41 -19.38
C ILE A 248 -3.53 19.42 -19.05
N ALA A 249 -3.41 18.19 -19.56
CA ALA A 249 -4.39 17.12 -19.40
C ALA A 249 -4.11 16.22 -18.20
N GLY A 250 -2.88 16.19 -17.71
CA GLY A 250 -2.48 15.33 -16.60
C GLY A 250 -1.03 15.49 -16.18
N ASN A 251 -0.58 14.60 -15.33
CA ASN A 251 0.79 14.55 -14.83
C ASN A 251 1.41 13.16 -14.99
N ARG A 252 2.67 13.12 -15.39
CA ARG A 252 3.50 11.93 -15.23
C ARG A 252 3.95 11.83 -13.78
N THR A 253 3.69 10.71 -13.15
CA THR A 253 3.90 10.48 -11.72
C THR A 253 4.87 9.34 -11.53
N LYS A 254 5.79 9.49 -10.58
CA LYS A 254 6.72 8.45 -10.14
C LYS A 254 6.44 8.09 -8.69
N ILE A 255 6.38 6.80 -8.42
CA ILE A 255 6.29 6.24 -7.07
C ILE A 255 7.57 5.47 -6.77
N LYS A 256 8.11 5.71 -5.57
CA LYS A 256 9.19 4.91 -5.00
C LYS A 256 8.67 4.14 -3.78
N VAL A 257 8.80 2.84 -3.80
CA VAL A 257 8.50 1.98 -2.65
C VAL A 257 9.66 2.06 -1.66
N VAL A 258 9.55 2.90 -0.64
CA VAL A 258 10.65 3.14 0.32
C VAL A 258 10.71 2.13 1.45
N LYS A 259 9.59 1.43 1.71
CA LYS A 259 9.51 0.33 2.67
C LYS A 259 8.50 -0.68 2.18
N ASN A 260 8.87 -1.95 2.25
CA ASN A 260 7.98 -3.07 1.95
C ASN A 260 8.36 -4.27 2.82
N LYS A 261 7.38 -4.82 3.57
CA LYS A 261 7.57 -5.99 4.43
C LYS A 261 7.10 -7.30 3.77
N ILE A 262 6.53 -7.22 2.56
CA ILE A 262 6.00 -8.40 1.84
C ILE A 262 6.77 -8.72 0.57
N ALA A 263 7.52 -7.76 0.01
CA ALA A 263 8.35 -7.93 -1.18
C ALA A 263 9.61 -7.05 -1.07
N ALA A 264 10.49 -7.12 -2.07
CA ALA A 264 11.70 -6.30 -2.13
C ALA A 264 11.35 -4.80 -2.18
N PRO A 265 11.90 -3.98 -1.27
CA PRO A 265 11.72 -2.53 -1.28
C PRO A 265 12.54 -1.86 -2.38
N PHE A 266 12.40 -0.52 -2.49
CA PHE A 266 13.14 0.39 -3.38
C PHE A 266 12.84 0.26 -4.87
N ARG A 267 11.85 -0.56 -5.25
CA ARG A 267 11.33 -0.58 -6.62
C ARG A 267 10.60 0.73 -6.91
N THR A 268 10.55 1.08 -8.19
CA THR A 268 9.86 2.29 -8.66
C THR A 268 8.81 1.93 -9.70
N ALA A 269 7.74 2.71 -9.73
CA ALA A 269 6.70 2.66 -10.75
C ALA A 269 6.49 4.06 -11.32
N GLU A 270 6.20 4.15 -12.61
CA GLU A 270 5.85 5.41 -13.27
C GLU A 270 4.59 5.21 -14.09
N PHE A 271 3.63 6.11 -13.93
CA PHE A 271 2.37 6.12 -14.67
C PHE A 271 1.82 7.53 -14.83
N ASP A 272 0.82 7.65 -15.69
CA ASP A 272 0.13 8.91 -15.93
C ASP A 272 -1.09 9.04 -15.03
N ILE A 273 -1.27 10.21 -14.42
CA ILE A 273 -2.52 10.62 -13.77
C ILE A 273 -3.16 11.70 -14.64
N MET A 274 -4.30 11.39 -15.22
CA MET A 274 -5.10 12.30 -16.04
C MET A 274 -6.16 12.99 -15.18
N TYR A 275 -6.42 14.26 -15.43
CA TYR A 275 -7.35 15.04 -14.61
C TYR A 275 -8.83 14.66 -14.77
N ASN A 276 -9.16 13.94 -15.83
CA ASN A 276 -10.52 13.50 -16.13
C ASN A 276 -10.82 12.04 -15.75
N GLU A 277 -9.79 11.19 -15.56
CA GLU A 277 -9.97 9.74 -15.35
C GLU A 277 -9.07 9.16 -14.24
N GLY A 278 -8.17 9.98 -13.66
CA GLY A 278 -7.19 9.48 -12.69
C GLY A 278 -6.05 8.71 -13.36
N ILE A 279 -5.65 7.57 -12.81
CA ILE A 279 -4.56 6.74 -13.35
C ILE A 279 -4.96 6.19 -14.72
N SER A 280 -4.14 6.45 -15.74
CA SER A 280 -4.37 5.99 -17.10
C SER A 280 -4.00 4.50 -17.25
N LYS A 281 -4.99 3.61 -17.12
CA LYS A 281 -4.78 2.17 -17.28
C LYS A 281 -4.20 1.82 -18.65
N THR A 282 -4.70 2.47 -19.72
CA THR A 282 -4.21 2.25 -21.08
C THR A 282 -2.74 2.66 -21.25
N GLY A 283 -2.35 3.78 -20.62
CA GLY A 283 -0.97 4.26 -20.61
C GLY A 283 -0.03 3.34 -19.84
N ASP A 284 -0.49 2.86 -18.69
CA ASP A 284 0.26 1.95 -17.82
C ASP A 284 0.56 0.62 -18.52
N ILE A 285 -0.46 -0.03 -19.12
CA ILE A 285 -0.30 -1.28 -19.85
C ILE A 285 0.59 -1.11 -21.08
N LEU A 286 0.47 0.01 -21.80
CA LEU A 286 1.32 0.31 -22.94
C LEU A 286 2.80 0.44 -22.56
N ASP A 287 3.08 1.23 -21.53
CA ASP A 287 4.45 1.47 -21.07
C ASP A 287 5.10 0.16 -20.58
N LEU A 288 4.37 -0.64 -19.80
CA LEU A 288 4.82 -1.94 -19.32
C LEU A 288 4.94 -2.95 -20.47
N GLY A 289 4.02 -2.93 -21.43
CA GLY A 289 4.10 -3.78 -22.63
C GLY A 289 5.39 -3.59 -23.40
N VAL A 290 5.82 -2.36 -23.55
CA VAL A 290 7.13 -2.03 -24.16
C VAL A 290 8.28 -2.42 -23.24
N GLN A 291 8.18 -2.13 -21.94
CA GLN A 291 9.24 -2.43 -20.97
C GLN A 291 9.53 -3.94 -20.87
N TYR A 292 8.49 -4.77 -20.86
CA TYR A 292 8.62 -6.23 -20.77
C TYR A 292 8.72 -6.92 -22.14
N GLY A 293 8.83 -6.16 -23.24
CA GLY A 293 8.97 -6.71 -24.59
C GLY A 293 7.77 -7.57 -25.02
N VAL A 294 6.58 -7.22 -24.57
CA VAL A 294 5.28 -7.70 -25.11
C VAL A 294 4.91 -6.90 -26.33
N LEU A 295 5.22 -5.61 -26.30
CA LEU A 295 5.04 -4.67 -27.40
C LEU A 295 6.41 -4.26 -27.96
N ASP A 296 6.55 -4.25 -29.27
CA ASP A 296 7.74 -3.79 -29.95
C ASP A 296 7.59 -2.30 -30.32
N LYS A 297 8.58 -1.50 -29.96
CA LYS A 297 8.66 -0.09 -30.35
C LYS A 297 9.67 0.08 -31.46
N ALA A 298 9.19 0.36 -32.68
CA ALA A 298 10.01 0.65 -33.86
C ALA A 298 9.86 2.12 -34.25
N GLY A 299 10.75 2.97 -33.73
CA GLY A 299 10.63 4.42 -33.90
C GLY A 299 9.36 4.98 -33.28
N ALA A 300 8.49 5.58 -34.09
CA ALA A 300 7.19 6.08 -33.64
C ALA A 300 6.08 5.01 -33.64
N PHE A 301 6.32 3.86 -34.23
CA PHE A 301 5.31 2.81 -34.35
C PHE A 301 5.42 1.81 -33.20
N ILE A 302 4.26 1.40 -32.69
CA ILE A 302 4.12 0.36 -31.67
C ILE A 302 3.46 -0.84 -32.33
N LYS A 303 4.05 -2.02 -32.14
CA LYS A 303 3.61 -3.26 -32.77
C LYS A 303 3.32 -4.33 -31.70
N TYR A 304 2.41 -5.21 -32.04
CA TYR A 304 2.11 -6.42 -31.28
C TYR A 304 2.01 -7.61 -32.23
N ASN A 305 2.75 -8.69 -31.97
CA ASN A 305 2.83 -9.87 -32.83
C ASN A 305 3.13 -9.55 -34.30
N GLY A 306 3.96 -8.52 -34.57
CA GLY A 306 4.31 -8.09 -35.93
C GLY A 306 3.32 -7.11 -36.57
N GLU A 307 2.11 -6.96 -36.03
CA GLU A 307 1.11 -6.02 -36.52
C GLU A 307 1.27 -4.63 -35.87
N THR A 308 1.11 -3.57 -36.67
CA THR A 308 1.18 -2.19 -36.18
C THR A 308 -0.12 -1.80 -35.47
N LEU A 309 -0.03 -1.51 -34.17
CA LEU A 309 -1.15 -1.02 -33.37
C LEU A 309 -1.44 0.47 -33.62
N GLY A 310 -0.39 1.26 -33.86
CA GLY A 310 -0.53 2.70 -34.09
C GLY A 310 0.79 3.44 -34.12
N GLN A 311 0.71 4.71 -34.55
CA GLN A 311 1.83 5.65 -34.52
C GLN A 311 1.71 6.55 -33.30
N GLY A 312 2.67 6.45 -32.41
CA GLY A 312 2.71 7.21 -31.16
C GLY A 312 1.84 6.62 -30.04
N ARG A 313 2.06 7.13 -28.84
CA ARG A 313 1.48 6.63 -27.62
C ARG A 313 -0.05 6.82 -27.55
N GLU A 314 -0.51 8.00 -27.97
CA GLU A 314 -1.94 8.34 -27.89
C GLU A 314 -2.81 7.54 -28.88
N ALA A 315 -2.29 7.21 -30.07
CA ALA A 315 -3.01 6.36 -31.03
C ALA A 315 -3.25 4.95 -30.45
N VAL A 316 -2.25 4.38 -29.76
CA VAL A 316 -2.39 3.05 -29.14
C VAL A 316 -3.28 3.09 -27.91
N LYS A 317 -3.21 4.13 -27.08
CA LYS A 317 -4.14 4.33 -25.96
C LYS A 317 -5.60 4.42 -26.44
N LYS A 318 -5.85 5.10 -27.58
CA LYS A 318 -7.16 5.15 -28.19
C LYS A 318 -7.62 3.77 -28.67
N LEU A 319 -6.73 3.03 -29.35
CA LEU A 319 -7.03 1.66 -29.78
C LEU A 319 -7.36 0.74 -28.57
N PHE A 320 -6.68 0.85 -27.46
CA PHE A 320 -6.95 0.07 -26.25
C PHE A 320 -8.32 0.40 -25.63
N ARG A 321 -8.77 1.66 -25.73
CA ARG A 321 -10.14 2.03 -25.34
C ARG A 321 -11.21 1.45 -26.27
N GLU A 322 -10.91 1.36 -27.58
CA GLU A 322 -11.80 0.79 -28.61
C GLU A 322 -11.82 -0.74 -28.58
N LYS A 323 -10.69 -1.37 -28.17
CA LYS A 323 -10.52 -2.83 -28.11
C LYS A 323 -10.04 -3.27 -26.71
N PRO A 324 -10.93 -3.32 -25.70
CA PRO A 324 -10.57 -3.72 -24.35
C PRO A 324 -9.99 -5.14 -24.27
N GLU A 325 -10.48 -6.07 -25.08
CA GLU A 325 -10.02 -7.46 -25.13
C GLU A 325 -8.53 -7.57 -25.48
N LEU A 326 -8.09 -6.77 -26.47
CA LEU A 326 -6.67 -6.70 -26.84
C LEU A 326 -5.81 -6.15 -25.67
N MET A 327 -6.31 -5.14 -24.97
CA MET A 327 -5.62 -4.57 -23.83
C MET A 327 -5.48 -5.61 -22.70
N GLU A 328 -6.53 -6.37 -22.41
CA GLU A 328 -6.53 -7.42 -21.39
C GLU A 328 -5.57 -8.57 -21.74
N GLU A 329 -5.52 -8.96 -23.01
CA GLU A 329 -4.55 -9.96 -23.49
C GLU A 329 -3.11 -9.51 -23.27
N ILE A 330 -2.79 -8.24 -23.62
CA ILE A 330 -1.46 -7.65 -23.41
C ILE A 330 -1.16 -7.53 -21.92
N GLU A 331 -2.12 -7.09 -21.10
CA GLU A 331 -1.98 -7.01 -19.64
C GLU A 331 -1.59 -8.38 -19.05
N LYS A 332 -2.29 -9.45 -19.47
CA LYS A 332 -1.99 -10.81 -19.03
C LYS A 332 -0.56 -11.22 -19.37
N GLN A 333 -0.13 -10.99 -20.61
CA GLN A 333 1.22 -11.33 -21.03
C GLN A 333 2.30 -10.52 -20.29
N VAL A 334 2.02 -9.25 -19.98
CA VAL A 334 2.89 -8.41 -19.15
C VAL A 334 3.02 -9.00 -17.75
N ARG A 335 1.92 -9.42 -17.14
CA ARG A 335 1.92 -10.06 -15.80
C ARG A 335 2.73 -11.36 -15.81
N ASP A 336 2.53 -12.22 -16.81
CA ASP A 336 3.24 -13.48 -16.94
C ASP A 336 4.76 -13.26 -17.10
N LYS A 337 5.17 -12.31 -17.94
CA LYS A 337 6.59 -11.97 -18.12
C LYS A 337 7.21 -11.32 -16.88
N ALA A 338 6.46 -10.49 -16.18
CA ALA A 338 6.93 -9.82 -14.97
C ALA A 338 7.12 -10.78 -13.79
N GLN A 339 6.37 -11.89 -13.73
CA GLN A 339 6.53 -12.93 -12.69
C GLN A 339 7.78 -13.80 -12.95
N ASN A 340 8.24 -13.88 -14.20
CA ASN A 340 9.39 -14.68 -14.60
C ASN A 340 10.69 -13.85 -14.71
N ALA A 341 10.65 -12.54 -14.43
CA ALA A 341 11.79 -11.62 -14.48
C ALA A 341 12.32 -11.30 -13.08
#